data_a138379d725f2cc4b6e0be05b90cdb7c
#
_entry.id   a138379d725f2cc4b6e0be05b90cdb7c
#
_cell.length_a   1.000
_cell.length_b   1.000
_cell.length_c   1.000
_cell.angle_alpha   90.00
_cell.angle_beta   90.00
_cell.angle_gamma   90.00
#
_symmetry.space_group_name_H-M   'P 1'
#
loop_
_entity.id
_entity.type
_entity.pdbx_description
1 polymer ?
#
loop_
_entity_poly.entity_id
_entity_poly.type
_entity_poly.pdbx_seq_one_letter_code
_entity_poly.pdbx_strand_id
1 'polypeptide(L)'
;SLRDKMLAVMADVNSAVSEREELVELIAIALLTRKNLFILGDPGQAKSYAINAFRSRITGAKQFERLLSKQTDEEQLFGRLDLSSLIPGSVPESAFDGDGIYQNLRFDLQSFLSGLPQMKNEAVTFDKLAEVSNKLDVYRKAVAALHPCEPVVQTAGKIPEADIVFLDEIFKCNDGVLNALLTALNERKY
;
A
#
# COMPACT_ATOMS: atom_id res chain seq x y z
N SER A 1 16.29 -7.24 -24.82
CA SER A 1 16.87 -6.42 -23.73
C SER A 1 15.81 -5.60 -23.02
N LEU A 2 16.12 -4.98 -21.88
CA LEU A 2 15.21 -4.04 -21.20
C LEU A 2 14.84 -2.86 -22.11
N ARG A 3 15.80 -2.39 -22.89
CA ARG A 3 15.61 -1.34 -23.90
C ARG A 3 14.54 -1.72 -24.92
N ASP A 4 14.62 -2.93 -25.46
CA ASP A 4 13.69 -3.36 -26.51
C ASP A 4 12.25 -3.50 -25.96
N LYS A 5 12.12 -3.96 -24.72
CA LYS A 5 10.83 -4.01 -24.02
C LYS A 5 10.26 -2.59 -23.83
N MET A 6 11.09 -1.64 -23.40
CA MET A 6 10.64 -0.26 -23.21
C MET A 6 10.24 0.39 -24.53
N LEU A 7 11.01 0.19 -25.60
CA LEU A 7 10.67 0.70 -26.94
C LEU A 7 9.34 0.10 -27.45
N ALA A 8 9.10 -1.17 -27.20
CA ALA A 8 7.83 -1.80 -27.56
C ALA A 8 6.64 -1.19 -26.77
N VAL A 9 6.81 -0.95 -25.47
CA VAL A 9 5.79 -0.27 -24.65
C VAL A 9 5.54 1.15 -25.15
N MET A 10 6.58 1.91 -25.44
CA MET A 10 6.45 3.27 -25.97
C MET A 10 5.71 3.29 -27.31
N ALA A 11 6.05 2.39 -28.23
CA ALA A 11 5.39 2.27 -29.53
C ALA A 11 3.89 1.96 -29.39
N ASP A 12 3.55 1.05 -28.46
CA ASP A 12 2.18 0.67 -28.19
C ASP A 12 1.38 1.81 -27.52
N VAL A 13 1.98 2.53 -26.59
CA VAL A 13 1.37 3.71 -25.96
C VAL A 13 1.17 4.82 -26.98
N ASN A 14 2.16 5.11 -27.83
CA ASN A 14 2.07 6.13 -28.88
C ASN A 14 0.98 5.79 -29.90
N SER A 15 0.71 4.53 -30.18
CA SER A 15 -0.39 4.13 -31.04
C SER A 15 -1.78 4.43 -30.42
N ALA A 16 -1.87 4.46 -29.09
CA ALA A 16 -3.10 4.70 -28.34
C ALA A 16 -3.31 6.19 -27.99
N VAL A 17 -2.24 7.01 -28.02
CA VAL A 17 -2.26 8.42 -27.61
C VAL A 17 -1.73 9.29 -28.75
N SER A 18 -2.62 10.01 -29.42
CA SER A 18 -2.21 10.92 -30.50
C SER A 18 -1.50 12.17 -29.96
N GLU A 19 -0.44 12.62 -30.64
CA GLU A 19 0.27 13.90 -30.39
C GLU A 19 0.90 14.05 -28.99
N ARG A 20 1.36 12.95 -28.37
CA ARG A 20 1.97 12.95 -27.04
C ARG A 20 3.29 12.16 -26.97
N GLU A 21 3.97 12.03 -28.10
CA GLU A 21 5.22 11.25 -28.20
C GLU A 21 6.29 11.74 -27.24
N GLU A 22 6.45 13.05 -27.10
CA GLU A 22 7.41 13.65 -26.16
C GLU A 22 7.09 13.29 -24.71
N LEU A 23 5.81 13.31 -24.32
CA LEU A 23 5.39 12.92 -22.97
C LEU A 23 5.67 11.44 -22.70
N VAL A 24 5.39 10.57 -23.66
CA VAL A 24 5.67 9.13 -23.57
C VAL A 24 7.17 8.87 -23.41
N GLU A 25 8.00 9.60 -24.15
CA GLU A 25 9.46 9.52 -24.05
C GLU A 25 9.95 9.99 -22.66
N LEU A 26 9.47 11.12 -22.17
CA LEU A 26 9.83 11.64 -20.85
C LEU A 26 9.42 10.68 -19.72
N ILE A 27 8.24 10.06 -19.80
CA ILE A 27 7.81 9.04 -18.84
C ILE A 27 8.77 7.83 -18.89
N ALA A 28 9.11 7.35 -20.07
CA ALA A 28 10.03 6.22 -20.21
C ALA A 28 11.43 6.54 -19.64
N ILE A 29 11.95 7.73 -19.90
CA ILE A 29 13.24 8.19 -19.37
C ILE A 29 13.18 8.28 -17.84
N ALA A 30 12.11 8.86 -17.28
CA ALA A 30 11.93 8.99 -15.84
C ALA A 30 11.92 7.62 -15.14
N LEU A 31 11.19 6.65 -15.69
CA LEU A 31 11.13 5.29 -15.18
C LEU A 31 12.48 4.57 -15.25
N LEU A 32 13.16 4.64 -16.38
CA LEU A 32 14.46 3.98 -16.58
C LEU A 32 15.56 4.58 -15.70
N THR A 33 15.52 5.90 -15.50
CA THR A 33 16.53 6.63 -14.71
C THR A 33 16.16 6.74 -13.22
N ARG A 34 14.98 6.27 -12.84
CA ARG A 34 14.41 6.43 -11.47
C ARG A 34 14.41 7.89 -11.03
N LYS A 35 14.06 8.79 -11.93
CA LYS A 35 13.95 10.22 -11.66
C LYS A 35 12.49 10.64 -11.54
N ASN A 36 12.25 11.66 -10.73
CA ASN A 36 10.95 12.26 -10.64
C ASN A 36 10.65 13.04 -11.92
N LEU A 37 9.45 12.89 -12.46
CA LEU A 37 8.95 13.64 -13.61
C LEU A 37 7.84 14.58 -13.13
N PHE A 38 7.98 15.84 -13.44
CA PHE A 38 6.97 16.83 -13.14
C PHE A 38 6.35 17.36 -14.44
N ILE A 39 5.03 17.21 -14.59
CA ILE A 39 4.31 17.55 -15.80
C ILE A 39 3.41 18.74 -15.52
N LEU A 40 3.74 19.89 -16.09
CA LEU A 40 2.92 21.09 -16.08
C LEU A 40 2.05 21.15 -17.34
N GLY A 41 0.85 21.67 -17.21
CA GLY A 41 -0.05 21.91 -18.34
C GLY A 41 -1.49 21.94 -17.91
N ASP A 42 -2.34 22.47 -18.78
CA ASP A 42 -3.77 22.61 -18.54
C ASP A 42 -4.43 21.30 -18.14
N PRO A 43 -5.44 21.33 -17.26
CA PRO A 43 -6.19 20.16 -16.91
C PRO A 43 -6.84 19.58 -18.16
N GLY A 44 -6.42 18.38 -18.56
CA GLY A 44 -6.92 17.73 -19.75
C GLY A 44 -6.71 16.22 -19.70
N GLN A 45 -7.64 15.47 -20.25
CA GLN A 45 -7.69 14.01 -20.19
C GLN A 45 -6.47 13.32 -20.82
N ALA A 46 -5.77 14.00 -21.75
CA ALA A 46 -4.68 13.39 -22.51
C ALA A 46 -3.45 13.03 -21.67
N LYS A 47 -3.12 13.82 -20.61
CA LYS A 47 -1.96 13.52 -19.74
C LYS A 47 -2.21 12.28 -18.89
N SER A 48 -3.33 12.26 -18.19
CA SER A 48 -3.73 11.13 -17.35
C SER A 48 -3.96 9.87 -18.19
N TYR A 49 -4.47 10.02 -19.42
CA TYR A 49 -4.63 8.90 -20.32
C TYR A 49 -3.29 8.29 -20.75
N ALA A 50 -2.29 9.11 -21.14
CA ALA A 50 -0.96 8.62 -21.49
C ALA A 50 -0.28 7.90 -20.33
N ILE A 51 -0.40 8.46 -19.11
CA ILE A 51 0.17 7.86 -17.90
C ILE A 51 -0.53 6.53 -17.58
N ASN A 52 -1.84 6.49 -17.66
CA ASN A 52 -2.60 5.26 -17.42
C ASN A 52 -2.33 4.19 -18.48
N ALA A 53 -2.19 4.60 -19.74
CA ALA A 53 -1.77 3.71 -20.82
C ALA A 53 -0.38 3.13 -20.58
N PHE A 54 0.55 3.91 -20.04
CA PHE A 54 1.88 3.44 -19.65
C PHE A 54 1.82 2.49 -18.47
N ARG A 55 1.11 2.88 -17.41
CA ARG A 55 0.93 2.10 -16.19
C ARG A 55 0.35 0.70 -16.44
N SER A 56 -0.67 0.60 -17.25
CA SER A 56 -1.35 -0.68 -17.55
C SER A 56 -0.44 -1.70 -18.24
N ARG A 57 0.67 -1.26 -18.83
CA ARG A 57 1.65 -2.10 -19.51
C ARG A 57 2.83 -2.52 -18.62
N ILE A 58 2.93 -1.96 -17.42
CA ILE A 58 3.95 -2.35 -16.44
C ILE A 58 3.32 -3.32 -15.45
N THR A 59 3.73 -4.57 -15.50
CA THR A 59 3.25 -5.64 -14.62
C THR A 59 4.28 -5.94 -13.53
N GLY A 60 3.79 -6.34 -12.34
CA GLY A 60 4.65 -6.73 -11.22
C GLY A 60 5.20 -5.58 -10.37
N ALA A 61 4.99 -4.32 -10.76
CA ALA A 61 5.34 -3.15 -9.96
C ALA A 61 4.18 -2.76 -9.03
N LYS A 62 4.49 -2.43 -7.79
CA LYS A 62 3.55 -1.83 -6.84
C LYS A 62 3.31 -0.38 -7.26
N GLN A 63 2.08 -0.04 -7.56
CA GLN A 63 1.71 1.29 -8.07
C GLN A 63 0.82 2.02 -7.08
N PHE A 64 1.14 3.27 -6.81
CA PHE A 64 0.33 4.18 -6.01
C PHE A 64 -0.18 5.32 -6.88
N GLU A 65 -1.47 5.60 -6.82
CA GLU A 65 -2.12 6.71 -7.54
C GLU A 65 -3.00 7.51 -6.60
N ARG A 66 -2.92 8.81 -6.69
CA ARG A 66 -3.79 9.71 -5.92
C ARG A 66 -4.03 11.03 -6.63
N LEU A 67 -5.29 11.43 -6.69
CA LEU A 67 -5.70 12.80 -6.96
C LEU A 67 -5.65 13.59 -5.66
N LEU A 68 -4.80 14.61 -5.61
CA LEU A 68 -4.60 15.42 -4.41
C LEU A 68 -5.65 16.54 -4.30
N SER A 69 -6.03 16.85 -3.09
CA SER A 69 -6.98 17.92 -2.75
C SER A 69 -6.61 18.56 -1.42
N LYS A 70 -7.28 19.65 -1.06
CA LYS A 70 -7.09 20.30 0.25
C LYS A 70 -7.40 19.40 1.46
N GLN A 71 -8.21 18.34 1.24
CA GLN A 71 -8.59 17.37 2.28
C GLN A 71 -7.65 16.15 2.32
N THR A 72 -6.69 16.06 1.39
CA THR A 72 -5.69 15.01 1.44
C THR A 72 -4.79 15.26 2.65
N ASP A 73 -4.57 14.22 3.45
CA ASP A 73 -3.66 14.24 4.60
C ASP A 73 -2.42 13.35 4.36
N GLU A 74 -1.42 13.52 5.20
CA GLU A 74 -0.16 12.78 5.10
C GLU A 74 -0.36 11.28 5.33
N GLU A 75 -1.29 10.89 6.21
CA GLU A 75 -1.57 9.47 6.50
C GLU A 75 -2.11 8.74 5.28
N GLN A 76 -2.83 9.43 4.41
CA GLN A 76 -3.35 8.83 3.18
C GLN A 76 -2.23 8.52 2.18
N LEU A 77 -1.12 9.23 2.23
CA LEU A 77 0.01 9.10 1.33
C LEU A 77 1.12 8.21 1.88
N PHE A 78 1.51 8.43 3.14
CA PHE A 78 2.69 7.81 3.73
C PHE A 78 2.38 6.69 4.71
N GLY A 79 1.14 6.57 5.14
CA GLY A 79 0.71 5.57 6.11
C GLY A 79 0.31 6.18 7.45
N ARG A 80 -0.35 5.37 8.25
CA ARG A 80 -0.91 5.75 9.54
C ARG A 80 -0.20 5.07 10.68
N LEU A 81 0.06 5.81 11.76
CA LEU A 81 0.59 5.24 12.99
C LEU A 81 -0.39 4.20 13.55
N ASP A 82 0.11 3.01 13.81
CA ASP A 82 -0.64 1.97 14.50
C ASP A 82 -0.64 2.25 16.00
N LEU A 83 -1.74 2.80 16.49
CA LEU A 83 -1.88 3.15 17.91
C LEU A 83 -1.76 1.93 18.81
N SER A 84 -2.08 0.73 18.32
CA SER A 84 -1.91 -0.49 19.10
C SER A 84 -0.43 -0.77 19.41
N SER A 85 0.48 -0.36 18.55
CA SER A 85 1.93 -0.52 18.75
C SER A 85 2.47 0.29 19.94
N LEU A 86 1.73 1.32 20.39
CA LEU A 86 2.12 2.18 21.51
C LEU A 86 1.58 1.68 22.87
N ILE A 87 0.70 0.68 22.85
CA ILE A 87 0.09 0.15 24.08
C ILE A 87 0.99 -0.95 24.63
N PRO A 88 1.52 -0.84 25.87
CA PRO A 88 2.32 -1.89 26.47
C PRO A 88 1.59 -3.24 26.50
N GLY A 89 2.24 -4.29 26.01
CA GLY A 89 1.64 -5.64 25.90
C GLY A 89 0.70 -5.83 24.72
N SER A 90 0.55 -4.83 23.87
CA SER A 90 -0.12 -4.96 22.57
C SER A 90 0.91 -5.27 21.47
N VAL A 91 0.47 -6.06 20.49
CA VAL A 91 1.30 -6.36 19.30
C VAL A 91 0.50 -5.94 18.08
N PRO A 92 1.07 -5.11 17.19
CA PRO A 92 0.41 -4.75 15.95
C PRO A 92 0.17 -6.00 15.09
N GLU A 93 -0.93 -6.04 14.35
CA GLU A 93 -1.25 -7.22 13.50
C GLU A 93 -0.13 -7.53 12.49
N SER A 94 0.58 -6.52 12.03
CA SER A 94 1.72 -6.66 11.12
C SER A 94 2.88 -7.49 11.71
N ALA A 95 3.03 -7.55 13.03
CA ALA A 95 4.04 -8.38 13.67
C ALA A 95 3.77 -9.88 13.53
N PHE A 96 2.54 -10.25 13.15
CA PHE A 96 2.15 -11.63 12.87
C PHE A 96 2.16 -11.97 11.37
N ASP A 97 2.57 -11.04 10.52
CA ASP A 97 2.68 -11.27 9.08
C ASP A 97 3.76 -12.34 8.82
N GLY A 98 3.37 -13.44 8.19
CA GLY A 98 4.24 -14.59 7.97
C GLY A 98 4.39 -15.55 9.17
N ASP A 99 3.77 -15.27 10.31
CA ASP A 99 3.75 -16.18 11.47
C ASP A 99 2.75 -17.33 11.23
N GLY A 100 3.28 -18.49 10.86
CA GLY A 100 2.47 -19.69 10.55
C GLY A 100 1.67 -20.19 11.74
N ILE A 101 2.15 -20.03 12.97
CA ILE A 101 1.43 -20.47 14.19
C ILE A 101 0.21 -19.57 14.41
N TYR A 102 0.41 -18.26 14.33
CA TYR A 102 -0.70 -17.31 14.46
C TYR A 102 -1.75 -17.49 13.38
N GLN A 103 -1.33 -17.64 12.13
CA GLN A 103 -2.25 -17.83 11.02
C GLN A 103 -3.07 -19.12 11.15
N ASN A 104 -2.47 -20.22 11.60
CA ASN A 104 -3.18 -21.47 11.86
C ASN A 104 -4.21 -21.32 13.00
N LEU A 105 -3.82 -20.70 14.13
CA LEU A 105 -4.75 -20.46 15.25
C LEU A 105 -5.91 -19.55 14.83
N ARG A 106 -5.64 -18.54 14.03
CA ARG A 106 -6.67 -17.64 13.47
C ARG A 106 -7.60 -18.38 12.52
N PHE A 107 -7.06 -19.22 11.66
CA PHE A 107 -7.83 -20.05 10.74
C PHE A 107 -8.74 -21.03 11.49
N ASP A 108 -8.22 -21.69 12.53
CA ASP A 108 -8.99 -22.62 13.38
C ASP A 108 -10.15 -21.89 14.04
N LEU A 109 -9.91 -20.68 14.58
CA LEU A 109 -10.96 -19.85 15.17
C LEU A 109 -12.03 -19.45 14.15
N GLN A 110 -11.62 -18.98 12.96
CA GLN A 110 -12.54 -18.61 11.90
C GLN A 110 -13.35 -19.79 11.38
N SER A 111 -12.72 -20.94 11.19
CA SER A 111 -13.37 -22.20 10.76
C SER A 111 -14.41 -22.63 11.79
N PHE A 112 -14.07 -22.53 13.07
CA PHE A 112 -14.99 -22.83 14.15
C PHE A 112 -16.19 -21.87 14.16
N LEU A 113 -15.96 -20.56 14.07
CA LEU A 113 -17.02 -19.54 14.01
C LEU A 113 -17.95 -19.73 12.81
N SER A 114 -17.40 -20.12 11.66
CA SER A 114 -18.20 -20.39 10.46
C SER A 114 -19.07 -21.64 10.60
N GLY A 115 -18.66 -22.61 11.40
CA GLY A 115 -19.41 -23.84 11.68
C GLY A 115 -20.48 -23.69 12.78
N LEU A 116 -20.48 -22.61 13.56
CA LEU A 116 -21.41 -22.40 14.68
C LEU A 116 -22.90 -22.57 14.31
N PRO A 117 -23.40 -22.07 13.18
CA PRO A 117 -24.82 -22.19 12.82
C PRO A 117 -25.31 -23.64 12.66
N GLN A 118 -24.40 -24.58 12.46
CA GLN A 118 -24.70 -26.00 12.24
C GLN A 118 -24.57 -26.87 13.50
N MET A 119 -24.05 -26.29 14.60
CA MET A 119 -23.82 -27.02 15.84
C MET A 119 -25.09 -27.08 16.70
N LYS A 120 -25.49 -28.32 17.04
CA LYS A 120 -26.73 -28.57 17.81
C LYS A 120 -26.55 -28.58 19.35
N ASN A 121 -25.31 -28.54 19.85
CA ASN A 121 -25.02 -28.60 21.29
C ASN A 121 -24.27 -27.37 21.77
N GLU A 122 -24.98 -26.43 22.37
CA GLU A 122 -24.47 -25.12 22.82
C GLU A 122 -23.33 -25.22 23.85
N ALA A 123 -23.41 -26.12 24.82
CA ALA A 123 -22.41 -26.25 25.89
C ALA A 123 -21.06 -26.68 25.35
N VAL A 124 -21.02 -27.72 24.51
CA VAL A 124 -19.77 -28.18 23.85
C VAL A 124 -19.19 -27.12 22.90
N THR A 125 -20.09 -26.32 22.35
CA THR A 125 -19.69 -25.24 21.42
C THR A 125 -18.95 -24.12 22.17
N PHE A 126 -19.47 -23.69 23.33
CA PHE A 126 -18.83 -22.66 24.15
C PHE A 126 -17.46 -23.10 24.70
N ASP A 127 -17.34 -24.33 25.17
CA ASP A 127 -16.08 -24.88 25.70
C ASP A 127 -14.99 -24.91 24.63
N LYS A 128 -15.31 -25.37 23.41
CA LYS A 128 -14.38 -25.37 22.30
C LYS A 128 -14.01 -23.97 21.84
N LEU A 129 -14.96 -23.04 21.80
CA LEU A 129 -14.69 -21.65 21.45
C LEU A 129 -13.73 -21.03 22.48
N ALA A 130 -13.97 -21.25 23.77
CA ALA A 130 -13.11 -20.77 24.82
C ALA A 130 -11.69 -21.36 24.72
N GLU A 131 -11.57 -22.65 24.41
CA GLU A 131 -10.27 -23.30 24.24
C GLU A 131 -9.47 -22.68 23.09
N VAL A 132 -10.08 -22.52 21.90
CA VAL A 132 -9.40 -21.96 20.72
C VAL A 132 -9.06 -20.49 20.94
N SER A 133 -10.00 -19.71 21.51
CA SER A 133 -9.79 -18.30 21.83
C SER A 133 -8.65 -18.12 22.85
N ASN A 134 -8.63 -18.94 23.90
CA ASN A 134 -7.56 -18.88 24.91
C ASN A 134 -6.19 -19.22 24.33
N LYS A 135 -6.08 -20.20 23.43
CA LYS A 135 -4.81 -20.51 22.75
C LYS A 135 -4.29 -19.30 21.95
N LEU A 136 -5.16 -18.64 21.23
CA LEU A 136 -4.82 -17.43 20.47
C LEU A 136 -4.38 -16.28 21.40
N ASP A 137 -5.11 -16.05 22.49
CA ASP A 137 -4.79 -15.00 23.46
C ASP A 137 -3.46 -15.26 24.19
N VAL A 138 -3.20 -16.50 24.59
CA VAL A 138 -1.92 -16.90 25.21
C VAL A 138 -0.78 -16.68 24.24
N TYR A 139 -0.95 -17.06 22.97
CA TYR A 139 0.05 -16.86 21.96
C TYR A 139 0.32 -15.36 21.71
N ARG A 140 -0.72 -14.55 21.55
CA ARG A 140 -0.58 -13.09 21.41
C ARG A 140 0.16 -12.46 22.59
N LYS A 141 -0.15 -12.85 23.81
CA LYS A 141 0.53 -12.37 25.02
C LYS A 141 2.01 -12.77 25.07
N ALA A 142 2.34 -14.00 24.64
CA ALA A 142 3.71 -14.46 24.58
C ALA A 142 4.52 -13.68 23.55
N VAL A 143 3.96 -13.45 22.37
CA VAL A 143 4.58 -12.62 21.33
C VAL A 143 4.72 -11.18 21.81
N ALA A 144 3.70 -10.61 22.46
CA ALA A 144 3.74 -9.26 23.03
C ALA A 144 4.86 -9.07 24.06
N ALA A 145 5.15 -10.09 24.86
CA ALA A 145 6.24 -10.03 25.84
C ALA A 145 7.63 -10.00 25.20
N LEU A 146 7.75 -10.46 23.96
CA LEU A 146 9.02 -10.49 23.21
C LEU A 146 9.20 -9.26 22.30
N HIS A 147 8.13 -8.53 22.00
CA HIS A 147 8.19 -7.36 21.14
C HIS A 147 8.34 -6.07 21.97
N PRO A 148 9.34 -5.23 21.66
CA PRO A 148 9.43 -3.89 22.23
C PRO A 148 8.23 -3.04 21.78
N CYS A 149 7.80 -2.12 22.66
CA CYS A 149 6.76 -1.16 22.36
C CYS A 149 7.36 -0.05 21.46
N GLU A 150 7.42 -0.29 20.16
CA GLU A 150 7.96 0.65 19.19
C GLU A 150 6.83 1.17 18.27
N PRO A 151 6.86 2.47 17.92
CA PRO A 151 5.87 3.03 17.01
C PRO A 151 5.98 2.37 15.63
N VAL A 152 4.90 1.76 15.17
CA VAL A 152 4.79 1.15 13.84
C VAL A 152 3.90 1.99 12.96
N VAL A 153 4.35 2.28 11.75
CA VAL A 153 3.55 2.96 10.73
C VAL A 153 3.05 1.93 9.72
N GLN A 154 1.75 1.88 9.52
CA GLN A 154 1.13 1.02 8.51
C GLN A 154 1.27 1.66 7.13
N THR A 155 2.19 1.17 6.34
CA THR A 155 2.54 1.68 5.00
C THR A 155 1.97 0.86 3.86
N ALA A 156 1.24 -0.21 4.16
CA ALA A 156 0.69 -1.12 3.16
C ALA A 156 -0.14 -0.38 2.09
N GLY A 157 0.29 -0.50 0.83
CA GLY A 157 -0.35 0.15 -0.31
C GLY A 157 -0.19 1.68 -0.34
N LYS A 158 0.82 2.24 0.33
CA LYS A 158 1.15 3.67 0.35
C LYS A 158 2.45 3.96 -0.40
N ILE A 159 2.80 5.24 -0.48
CA ILE A 159 4.01 5.72 -1.19
C ILE A 159 5.28 4.98 -0.77
N PRO A 160 5.55 4.73 0.54
CA PRO A 160 6.78 4.06 0.94
C PRO A 160 6.97 2.65 0.35
N GLU A 161 5.87 1.97 0.01
CA GLU A 161 5.93 0.62 -0.57
C GLU A 161 5.76 0.59 -2.09
N ALA A 162 5.54 1.75 -2.72
CA ALA A 162 5.28 1.82 -4.14
C ALA A 162 6.57 1.90 -4.96
N ASP A 163 6.63 1.12 -6.04
CA ASP A 163 7.69 1.24 -7.06
C ASP A 163 7.45 2.42 -8.01
N ILE A 164 6.17 2.73 -8.25
CA ILE A 164 5.74 3.81 -9.13
C ILE A 164 4.64 4.61 -8.43
N VAL A 165 4.85 5.92 -8.32
CA VAL A 165 3.90 6.84 -7.72
C VAL A 165 3.41 7.82 -8.76
N PHE A 166 2.10 7.96 -8.88
CA PHE A 166 1.46 8.97 -9.69
C PHE A 166 0.57 9.86 -8.82
N LEU A 167 0.89 11.15 -8.79
CA LEU A 167 0.15 12.16 -8.04
C LEU A 167 -0.40 13.19 -9.03
N ASP A 168 -1.70 13.35 -9.06
CA ASP A 168 -2.36 14.36 -9.86
C ASP A 168 -2.76 15.56 -9.01
N GLU A 169 -2.79 16.73 -9.62
CA GLU A 169 -3.18 18.00 -9.00
C GLU A 169 -2.36 18.38 -7.74
N ILE A 170 -1.05 18.14 -7.78
CA ILE A 170 -0.15 18.31 -6.62
C ILE A 170 -0.27 19.68 -5.94
N PHE A 171 -0.58 20.74 -6.68
CA PHE A 171 -0.75 22.10 -6.11
C PHE A 171 -2.14 22.35 -5.48
N LYS A 172 -3.06 21.39 -5.56
CA LYS A 172 -4.36 21.50 -4.89
C LYS A 172 -4.36 20.93 -3.47
N CYS A 173 -3.28 20.27 -3.04
CA CYS A 173 -3.16 19.80 -1.67
C CYS A 173 -2.83 20.99 -0.71
N ASN A 174 -2.94 20.72 0.59
CA ASN A 174 -2.52 21.69 1.60
C ASN A 174 -0.99 21.78 1.70
N ASP A 175 -0.47 22.85 2.29
CA ASP A 175 0.95 23.11 2.38
C ASP A 175 1.72 22.06 3.18
N GLY A 176 1.11 21.44 4.19
CA GLY A 176 1.72 20.38 4.98
C GLY A 176 2.02 19.15 4.10
N VAL A 177 1.02 18.68 3.37
CA VAL A 177 1.18 17.56 2.43
C VAL A 177 2.17 17.89 1.33
N LEU A 178 2.14 19.11 0.78
CA LEU A 178 3.09 19.53 -0.25
C LEU A 178 4.52 19.49 0.28
N ASN A 179 4.77 20.01 1.47
CA ASN A 179 6.09 19.98 2.09
C ASN A 179 6.57 18.57 2.39
N ALA A 180 5.69 17.71 2.92
CA ALA A 180 6.02 16.30 3.15
C ALA A 180 6.39 15.57 1.85
N LEU A 181 5.65 15.81 0.76
CA LEU A 181 5.97 15.25 -0.55
C LEU A 181 7.30 15.76 -1.08
N LEU A 182 7.58 17.07 -1.00
CA LEU A 182 8.84 17.64 -1.45
C LEU A 182 10.03 17.08 -0.65
N THR A 183 9.88 16.91 0.66
CA THR A 183 10.90 16.28 1.50
C THR A 183 11.14 14.84 1.08
N ALA A 184 10.09 14.06 0.92
CA ALA A 184 10.18 12.66 0.50
C ALA A 184 10.86 12.51 -0.89
N LEU A 185 10.52 13.40 -1.84
CA LEU A 185 11.11 13.40 -3.18
C LEU A 185 12.60 13.77 -3.19
N ASN A 186 13.01 14.70 -2.31
CA ASN A 186 14.40 15.18 -2.23
C ASN A 186 15.28 14.19 -1.47
N GLU A 187 14.85 13.72 -0.33
CA GLU A 187 15.67 12.89 0.56
C GLU A 187 15.58 11.40 0.21
N ARG A 188 14.58 10.99 -0.55
CA ARG A 188 14.25 9.58 -0.82
C ARG A 188 14.17 8.74 0.45
N LYS A 189 13.75 9.37 1.55
CA LYS A 189 13.49 8.78 2.85
C LYS A 189 12.02 8.95 3.18
N TYR A 190 11.42 7.88 3.66
CA TYR A 190 10.03 7.86 4.11
C TYR A 190 10.00 7.36 5.55
#